data_7a0e8ca533fb21dd85d2d0ae2a7ec517
#
_entry.id   7a0e8ca533fb21dd85d2d0ae2a7ec517
#
_cell.length_a   1.000
_cell.length_b   1.000
_cell.length_c   1.000
_cell.angle_alpha   90.00
_cell.angle_beta   90.00
_cell.angle_gamma   90.00
#
_symmetry.space_group_name_H-M   'P 1'
#
loop_
_entity.id
_entity.type
_entity.pdbx_description
1 polymer ?
#
loop_
_entity_poly.entity_id
_entity_poly.type
_entity_poly.pdbx_seq_one_letter_code
_entity_poly.pdbx_strand_id
1 'polypeptide(L)'
;MQKEMMSVKFNEILYDSRFRVLSKGVNLHSVTVSGLYVGDLLSFVMAKAKPGQIWLTIQAHPNVIAVASLINLSAVIVVDGVDIPQETIDVANERGVVLISSV
;
A
#
# COMPACT_ATOMS: atom_id res chain seq x y z
N MET A 1 -18.20 -14.39 -8.25
CA MET A 1 -18.68 -13.49 -9.29
C MET A 1 -18.23 -12.09 -9.03
N GLN A 2 -18.99 -11.34 -8.26
CA GLN A 2 -18.59 -9.98 -7.92
C GLN A 2 -17.22 -9.93 -7.29
N LYS A 3 -16.94 -10.90 -6.45
CA LYS A 3 -15.68 -10.99 -5.75
C LYS A 3 -14.50 -11.09 -6.71
N GLU A 4 -14.66 -11.88 -7.77
CA GLU A 4 -13.60 -12.03 -8.76
C GLU A 4 -13.40 -10.77 -9.58
N MET A 5 -14.48 -10.08 -9.90
CA MET A 5 -14.41 -8.85 -10.68
C MET A 5 -13.81 -7.70 -9.90
N MET A 6 -13.93 -7.72 -8.58
CA MET A 6 -13.42 -6.67 -7.73
C MET A 6 -12.02 -6.93 -7.21
N SER A 7 -11.53 -8.16 -7.34
CA SER A 7 -10.18 -8.47 -6.89
C SER A 7 -9.17 -7.97 -7.91
N VAL A 8 -8.16 -7.25 -7.44
CA VAL A 8 -7.05 -6.83 -8.25
C VAL A 8 -5.96 -7.88 -8.09
N LYS A 9 -5.46 -8.38 -9.20
CA LYS A 9 -4.32 -9.29 -9.16
C LYS A 9 -3.08 -8.47 -8.86
N PHE A 10 -2.60 -8.59 -7.65
CA PHE A 10 -1.50 -7.78 -7.17
C PHE A 10 -0.25 -7.93 -8.03
N ASN A 11 0.01 -9.12 -8.54
CA ASN A 11 1.17 -9.34 -9.40
C ASN A 11 1.10 -8.56 -10.71
N GLU A 12 -0.07 -8.16 -11.18
CA GLU A 12 -0.16 -7.30 -12.36
C GLU A 12 0.41 -5.91 -12.08
N ILE A 13 0.23 -5.41 -10.87
CA ILE A 13 0.81 -4.14 -10.45
C ILE A 13 2.34 -4.24 -10.46
N LEU A 14 2.88 -5.38 -10.07
CA LEU A 14 4.32 -5.58 -9.98
C LEU A 14 5.03 -5.50 -11.34
N TYR A 15 4.33 -5.81 -12.41
CA TYR A 15 4.90 -5.77 -13.77
C TYR A 15 4.63 -4.47 -14.51
N ASP A 16 3.88 -3.56 -13.92
CA ASP A 16 3.60 -2.26 -14.54
C ASP A 16 4.74 -1.30 -14.22
N SER A 17 5.37 -0.76 -15.25
CA SER A 17 6.54 0.11 -15.09
C SER A 17 6.25 1.42 -14.37
N ARG A 18 4.98 1.77 -14.21
CA ARG A 18 4.61 2.97 -13.46
C ARG A 18 4.73 2.77 -11.95
N PHE A 19 4.86 1.54 -11.50
CA PHE A 19 4.94 1.20 -10.08
C PHE A 19 6.31 0.63 -9.75
N ARG A 20 6.82 1.02 -8.59
CA ARG A 20 8.08 0.50 -8.06
C ARG A 20 7.86 0.04 -6.64
N VAL A 21 8.13 -1.23 -6.38
CA VAL A 21 8.05 -1.78 -5.02
C VAL A 21 9.32 -1.36 -4.27
N LEU A 22 9.16 -0.67 -3.17
CA LEU A 22 10.26 -0.13 -2.38
C LEU A 22 10.61 -0.97 -1.17
N SER A 23 9.63 -1.62 -0.56
CA SER A 23 9.86 -2.45 0.61
C SER A 23 10.32 -3.85 0.21
N LYS A 24 10.97 -4.54 1.14
CA LYS A 24 11.55 -5.86 0.94
C LYS A 24 11.07 -6.82 2.01
N GLY A 25 11.30 -8.11 1.80
CA GLY A 25 11.03 -9.12 2.79
C GLY A 25 9.61 -9.64 2.83
N VAL A 26 8.75 -9.17 1.96
CA VAL A 26 7.38 -9.67 1.86
C VAL A 26 7.24 -10.50 0.59
N ASN A 27 6.62 -11.66 0.70
CA ASN A 27 6.31 -12.47 -0.48
C ASN A 27 5.12 -11.86 -1.20
N LEU A 28 5.40 -11.10 -2.25
CA LEU A 28 4.38 -10.34 -2.96
C LEU A 28 3.33 -11.22 -3.63
N HIS A 29 3.70 -12.44 -3.98
CA HIS A 29 2.76 -13.36 -4.63
C HIS A 29 1.73 -13.92 -3.66
N SER A 30 1.98 -13.84 -2.36
CA SER A 30 1.04 -14.28 -1.34
C SER A 30 0.14 -13.18 -0.82
N VAL A 31 0.31 -11.95 -1.30
CA VAL A 31 -0.50 -10.82 -0.85
C VAL A 31 -1.87 -10.87 -1.51
N THR A 32 -2.92 -10.86 -0.70
CA THR A 32 -4.29 -10.80 -1.19
C THR A 32 -4.83 -9.38 -1.07
N VAL A 33 -5.59 -8.96 -2.07
CA VAL A 33 -6.13 -7.60 -2.13
C VAL A 33 -7.65 -7.68 -2.18
N SER A 34 -8.31 -7.01 -1.23
CA SER A 34 -9.76 -7.01 -1.15
C SER A 34 -10.41 -5.73 -1.68
N GLY A 35 -9.63 -4.75 -2.07
CA GLY A 35 -10.15 -3.50 -2.63
C GLY A 35 -9.16 -2.37 -2.49
N LEU A 36 -9.64 -1.16 -2.69
CA LEU A 36 -8.84 0.05 -2.66
C LEU A 36 -9.45 1.05 -1.69
N TYR A 37 -8.60 1.83 -1.05
CA TYR A 37 -9.00 3.02 -0.33
C TYR A 37 -8.14 4.18 -0.78
N VAL A 38 -8.77 5.29 -1.14
CA VAL A 38 -8.06 6.48 -1.63
C VAL A 38 -8.30 7.61 -0.64
N GLY A 39 -7.21 8.21 -0.16
CA GLY A 39 -7.35 9.35 0.74
C GLY A 39 -6.03 9.70 1.40
N ASP A 40 -5.96 10.94 1.91
CA ASP A 40 -4.74 11.49 2.47
C ASP A 40 -4.84 11.84 3.95
N LEU A 41 -6.04 11.80 4.51
CA LEU A 41 -6.22 12.08 5.93
C LEU A 41 -6.14 10.79 6.72
N LEU A 42 -5.13 10.69 7.58
CA LEU A 42 -4.88 9.49 8.37
C LEU A 42 -6.09 9.11 9.22
N SER A 43 -6.78 10.11 9.80
CA SER A 43 -7.94 9.83 10.62
C SER A 43 -9.08 9.19 9.86
N PHE A 44 -9.27 9.57 8.59
CA PHE A 44 -10.29 8.95 7.76
C PHE A 44 -9.89 7.54 7.34
N VAL A 45 -8.61 7.34 7.03
CA VAL A 45 -8.11 6.02 6.71
C VAL A 45 -8.32 5.06 7.87
N MET A 46 -7.98 5.50 9.08
CA MET A 46 -8.17 4.69 10.29
C MET A 46 -9.63 4.34 10.53
N ALA A 47 -10.54 5.24 10.19
CA ALA A 47 -11.96 5.04 10.43
C ALA A 47 -12.64 4.21 9.34
N LYS A 48 -12.17 4.28 8.09
CA LYS A 48 -12.91 3.76 6.95
C LYS A 48 -12.23 2.67 6.15
N ALA A 49 -10.89 2.65 6.11
CA ALA A 49 -10.19 1.61 5.37
C ALA A 49 -10.33 0.27 6.09
N LYS A 50 -10.29 -0.80 5.33
CA LYS A 50 -10.52 -2.15 5.84
C LYS A 50 -9.33 -3.05 5.55
N PRO A 51 -9.11 -4.08 6.39
CA PRO A 51 -8.01 -5.01 6.16
C PRO A 51 -8.04 -5.57 4.73
N GLY A 52 -6.87 -5.75 4.15
CA GLY A 52 -6.73 -6.31 2.82
C GLY A 52 -6.85 -5.29 1.69
N GLN A 53 -7.21 -4.05 1.98
CA GLN A 53 -7.27 -3.03 0.94
C GLN A 53 -5.88 -2.48 0.63
N ILE A 54 -5.74 -1.96 -0.59
CA ILE A 54 -4.59 -1.14 -0.98
C ILE A 54 -4.95 0.32 -0.70
N TRP A 55 -4.07 1.01 -0.02
CA TRP A 55 -4.27 2.44 0.26
C TRP A 55 -3.48 3.28 -0.73
N LEU A 56 -4.18 4.10 -1.53
CA LEU A 56 -3.57 5.07 -2.44
C LEU A 56 -3.54 6.43 -1.77
N THR A 57 -2.36 7.04 -1.71
CA THR A 57 -2.19 8.32 -1.02
C THR A 57 -1.02 9.09 -1.62
N ILE A 58 -0.97 10.40 -1.37
CA ILE A 58 0.22 11.21 -1.63
C ILE A 58 1.08 11.41 -0.38
N GLN A 59 0.64 10.88 0.75
CA GLN A 59 1.38 10.98 2.00
C GLN A 59 2.56 10.00 2.01
N ALA A 60 3.73 10.49 2.36
CA ALA A 60 4.94 9.67 2.37
C ALA A 60 5.62 9.61 3.74
N HIS A 61 4.97 10.12 4.78
CA HIS A 61 5.51 10.13 6.13
C HIS A 61 5.47 8.72 6.75
N PRO A 62 6.42 8.38 7.63
CA PRO A 62 6.40 7.06 8.29
C PRO A 62 5.08 6.71 8.99
N ASN A 63 4.30 7.70 9.44
CA ASN A 63 3.00 7.46 10.05
C ASN A 63 2.04 6.71 9.13
N VAL A 64 2.19 6.85 7.82
CA VAL A 64 1.39 6.11 6.85
C VAL A 64 1.59 4.62 7.04
N ILE A 65 2.83 4.21 7.24
CA ILE A 65 3.17 2.80 7.44
C ILE A 65 2.60 2.28 8.76
N ALA A 66 2.67 3.09 9.81
CA ALA A 66 2.13 2.70 11.10
C ALA A 66 0.62 2.44 11.00
N VAL A 67 -0.10 3.32 10.32
CA VAL A 67 -1.55 3.17 10.11
C VAL A 67 -1.83 1.93 9.27
N ALA A 68 -1.10 1.74 8.16
CA ALA A 68 -1.29 0.58 7.30
C ALA A 68 -1.07 -0.73 8.06
N SER A 69 -0.06 -0.77 8.91
CA SER A 69 0.23 -1.93 9.74
C SER A 69 -0.89 -2.20 10.75
N LEU A 70 -1.37 -1.14 11.39
CA LEU A 70 -2.42 -1.25 12.40
C LEU A 70 -3.72 -1.81 11.82
N ILE A 71 -4.08 -1.40 10.61
CA ILE A 71 -5.32 -1.82 9.97
C ILE A 71 -5.14 -3.11 9.17
N ASN A 72 -3.92 -3.58 9.01
CA ASN A 72 -3.61 -4.75 8.17
C ASN A 72 -3.95 -4.52 6.70
N LEU A 73 -3.58 -3.36 6.18
CA LEU A 73 -3.71 -3.09 4.75
C LEU A 73 -2.73 -3.95 3.96
N SER A 74 -3.12 -4.33 2.76
CA SER A 74 -2.29 -5.18 1.91
C SER A 74 -1.11 -4.45 1.32
N ALA A 75 -1.27 -3.17 1.03
CA ALA A 75 -0.18 -2.36 0.49
C ALA A 75 -0.51 -0.88 0.62
N VAL A 76 0.53 -0.06 0.55
CA VAL A 76 0.41 1.39 0.40
C VAL A 76 1.05 1.77 -0.92
N ILE A 77 0.32 2.51 -1.75
CA ILE A 77 0.85 3.07 -2.99
C ILE A 77 0.88 4.57 -2.85
N VAL A 78 2.08 5.14 -2.83
CA VAL A 78 2.26 6.59 -2.84
C VAL A 78 2.34 7.04 -4.28
N VAL A 79 1.37 7.84 -4.70
CA VAL A 79 1.17 8.21 -6.10
C VAL A 79 1.73 9.59 -6.40
N ASP A 80 1.62 9.99 -7.66
CA ASP A 80 1.94 11.34 -8.13
C ASP A 80 3.43 11.70 -8.02
N GLY A 81 4.31 10.70 -8.10
CA GLY A 81 5.74 10.92 -8.10
C GLY A 81 6.31 11.52 -6.82
N VAL A 82 5.60 11.41 -5.72
CA VAL A 82 6.05 11.96 -4.44
C VAL A 82 7.29 11.21 -3.97
N ASP A 83 8.31 11.95 -3.55
CA ASP A 83 9.53 11.36 -2.99
C ASP A 83 9.22 10.72 -1.64
N ILE A 84 9.64 9.47 -1.49
CA ILE A 84 9.44 8.74 -0.25
C ILE A 84 10.74 8.72 0.54
N PRO A 85 10.76 9.28 1.75
CA PRO A 85 11.96 9.27 2.57
C PRO A 85 12.44 7.85 2.88
N GLN A 86 13.75 7.68 2.98
CA GLN A 86 14.33 6.38 3.34
C GLN A 86 13.78 5.87 4.68
N GLU A 87 13.52 6.78 5.61
CA GLU A 87 12.94 6.43 6.90
C GLU A 87 11.61 5.69 6.74
N THR A 88 10.77 6.14 5.82
CA THR A 88 9.49 5.49 5.56
C THR A 88 9.69 4.08 4.99
N ILE A 89 10.65 3.93 4.09
CA ILE A 89 10.98 2.61 3.52
C ILE A 89 11.49 1.68 4.63
N ASP A 90 12.33 2.19 5.51
CA ASP A 90 12.88 1.40 6.60
C ASP A 90 11.78 0.91 7.54
N VAL A 91 10.83 1.77 7.88
CA VAL A 91 9.70 1.39 8.72
C VAL A 91 8.83 0.35 8.03
N ALA A 92 8.62 0.51 6.71
CA ALA A 92 7.86 -0.48 5.94
C ALA A 92 8.53 -1.85 6.00
N ASN A 93 9.84 -1.89 5.86
CA ASN A 93 10.59 -3.14 5.96
C ASN A 93 10.47 -3.78 7.35
N GLU A 94 10.58 -2.97 8.39
CA GLU A 94 10.47 -3.46 9.77
C GLU A 94 9.10 -4.03 10.07
N ARG A 95 8.05 -3.42 9.53
CA ARG A 95 6.67 -3.82 9.83
C ARG A 95 6.08 -4.77 8.82
N GLY A 96 6.83 -5.12 7.78
CA GLY A 96 6.34 -6.03 6.75
C GLY A 96 5.22 -5.45 5.91
N VAL A 97 5.20 -4.13 5.72
CA VAL A 97 4.20 -3.44 4.91
C VAL A 97 4.72 -3.29 3.49
N VAL A 98 3.92 -3.67 2.51
CA VAL A 98 4.27 -3.48 1.10
C VAL A 98 4.12 -2.01 0.76
N LEU A 99 5.22 -1.38 0.36
CA LEU A 99 5.25 0.04 0.01
C LEU A 99 5.65 0.18 -1.45
N ILE A 100 4.82 0.88 -2.21
CA ILE A 100 4.98 1.04 -3.65
C ILE A 100 4.94 2.53 -3.98
N SER A 101 5.84 2.97 -4.86
CA SER A 101 5.76 4.31 -5.42
C SER A 101 5.19 4.26 -6.84
N SER A 102 4.50 5.31 -7.23
CA SER A 102 3.95 5.45 -8.58
C SER A 102 4.25 6.83 -9.13
N VAL A 103 4.46 6.89 -10.41
CA VAL A 103 4.62 8.17 -11.11
C VAL A 103 3.36 9.00 -11.09
#